data_3a01df81df6f5ccb5b17e3b1a99133bf
#
_entry.id   3a01df81df6f5ccb5b17e3b1a99133bf
#
_cell.length_a   1.000
_cell.length_b   1.000
_cell.length_c   1.000
_cell.angle_alpha   90.00
_cell.angle_beta   90.00
_cell.angle_gamma   90.00
#
_symmetry.space_group_name_H-M   'P 1'
#
loop_
_entity.id
_entity.type
_entity.pdbx_description
1 polymer ?
#
loop_
_entity_poly.entity_id
_entity_poly.type
_entity_poly.pdbx_seq_one_letter_code
_entity_poly.pdbx_strand_id
1 'polypeptide(L)'
;MGKTLAEKIFDSHLKDEPFTGTKVLSLDRVLCHEITTPVAIADLVWRNKDRVFDKDKLKVVIDHVTPSKDSKTATQAKILRDWARRHDIPDFFDVGHN
;
A
#
# COMPACT_ATOMS: atom_id res chain seq x y z
N MET A 1 27.06 18.21 -13.95
CA MET A 1 26.80 16.84 -14.40
C MET A 1 25.31 16.57 -14.44
N GLY A 2 24.90 15.92 -15.50
CA GLY A 2 23.49 15.53 -15.63
C GLY A 2 23.08 14.46 -14.65
N LYS A 3 21.79 14.40 -14.33
CA LYS A 3 21.21 13.40 -13.47
C LYS A 3 20.58 12.28 -14.28
N THR A 4 20.58 11.06 -13.74
CA THR A 4 19.87 9.96 -14.35
C THR A 4 18.36 10.18 -14.23
N LEU A 5 17.58 9.42 -14.99
CA LEU A 5 16.11 9.48 -14.88
C LEU A 5 15.66 9.14 -13.46
N ALA A 6 16.27 8.11 -12.85
CA ALA A 6 15.95 7.72 -11.48
C ALA A 6 16.22 8.85 -10.49
N GLU A 7 17.37 9.53 -10.62
CA GLU A 7 17.71 10.65 -9.75
C GLU A 7 16.72 11.81 -9.91
N LYS A 8 16.30 12.10 -11.14
CA LYS A 8 15.32 13.15 -11.41
C LYS A 8 13.97 12.84 -10.76
N ILE A 9 13.53 11.58 -10.85
CA ILE A 9 12.27 11.15 -10.25
C ILE A 9 12.34 11.24 -8.73
N PHE A 10 13.43 10.76 -8.13
CA PHE A 10 13.61 10.84 -6.68
C PHE A 10 13.63 12.29 -6.21
N ASP A 11 14.36 13.15 -6.91
CA ASP A 11 14.44 14.57 -6.52
C ASP A 11 13.09 15.27 -6.60
N SER A 12 12.26 14.93 -7.59
CA SER A 12 10.93 15.52 -7.74
C SER A 12 9.97 15.07 -6.64
N HIS A 13 10.26 13.96 -5.96
CA HIS A 13 9.43 13.41 -4.89
C HIS A 13 10.07 13.58 -3.51
N LEU A 14 11.19 14.26 -3.43
CA LEU A 14 11.92 14.44 -2.18
C LEU A 14 11.11 15.30 -1.21
N LYS A 15 10.80 14.76 -0.04
CA LYS A 15 10.08 15.44 1.02
C LYS A 15 11.02 15.92 2.12
N ASP A 16 12.01 15.12 2.47
CA ASP A 16 12.95 15.43 3.54
C ASP A 16 14.22 14.59 3.39
N GLU A 17 15.31 15.10 3.95
CA GLU A 17 16.57 14.37 4.03
C GLU A 17 17.12 14.53 5.45
N PRO A 18 16.57 13.74 6.41
CA PRO A 18 16.93 13.90 7.82
C PRO A 18 18.42 13.64 8.10
N PHE A 19 19.05 12.79 7.27
CA PHE A 19 20.48 12.52 7.34
C PHE A 19 21.05 12.52 5.92
N THR A 20 22.30 12.92 5.76
CA THR A 20 22.95 12.88 4.45
C THR A 20 22.86 11.49 3.86
N GLY A 21 22.29 11.37 2.68
CA GLY A 21 22.12 10.10 1.98
C GLY A 21 20.86 9.34 2.33
N THR A 22 20.10 9.79 3.33
CA THR A 22 18.82 9.18 3.72
C THR A 22 17.69 10.11 3.31
N LYS A 23 16.94 9.71 2.29
CA LYS A 23 15.90 10.54 1.70
C LYS A 23 14.50 10.02 2.05
N VAL A 24 13.60 10.93 2.42
CA VAL A 24 12.18 10.65 2.61
C VAL A 24 11.45 11.12 1.37
N LEU A 25 10.77 10.20 0.69
CA LEU A 25 10.08 10.47 -0.55
C LEU A 25 8.57 10.50 -0.35
N SER A 26 7.90 11.38 -1.07
CA SER A 26 6.44 11.41 -1.14
C SER A 26 6.02 10.52 -2.31
N LEU A 27 5.19 9.52 -2.03
CA LEU A 27 4.71 8.59 -3.05
C LEU A 27 3.46 9.12 -3.73
N ASP A 28 3.40 8.97 -5.05
CA ASP A 28 2.21 9.35 -5.81
C ASP A 28 1.09 8.35 -5.62
N ARG A 29 1.42 7.05 -5.62
CA ARG A 29 0.46 5.96 -5.48
C ARG A 29 1.10 4.78 -4.78
N VAL A 30 0.29 4.05 -4.03
CA VAL A 30 0.68 2.80 -3.38
C VAL A 30 -0.29 1.72 -3.81
N LEU A 31 0.23 0.63 -4.36
CA LEU A 31 -0.56 -0.52 -4.76
C LEU A 31 -0.44 -1.62 -3.70
N CYS A 32 -1.58 -2.08 -3.21
CA CYS A 32 -1.65 -3.10 -2.17
C CYS A 32 -2.37 -4.34 -2.67
N HIS A 33 -1.91 -5.51 -2.28
CA HIS A 33 -2.61 -6.76 -2.59
C HIS A 33 -2.69 -7.66 -1.35
N GLU A 34 -3.44 -8.77 -1.47
CA GLU A 34 -3.84 -9.58 -0.31
C GLU A 34 -2.74 -10.46 0.28
N ILE A 35 -1.60 -10.60 -0.38
CA ILE A 35 -0.51 -11.46 0.15
C ILE A 35 0.36 -10.69 1.14
N THR A 36 0.83 -9.51 0.76
CA THR A 36 1.79 -8.74 1.57
C THR A 36 1.14 -7.70 2.47
N THR A 37 0.01 -7.16 2.09
CA THR A 37 -0.62 -6.07 2.84
C THR A 37 -1.10 -6.50 4.24
N PRO A 38 -1.67 -7.71 4.45
CA PRO A 38 -2.06 -8.10 5.82
C PRO A 38 -0.91 -8.06 6.82
N VAL A 39 0.30 -8.39 6.41
CA VAL A 39 1.48 -8.29 7.29
C VAL A 39 1.76 -6.84 7.66
N ALA A 40 1.66 -5.94 6.69
CA ALA A 40 1.85 -4.51 6.92
C ALA A 40 0.75 -3.95 7.85
N ILE A 41 -0.48 -4.38 7.65
CA ILE A 41 -1.61 -3.97 8.51
C ILE A 41 -1.37 -4.38 9.95
N ALA A 42 -0.95 -5.62 10.17
CA ALA A 42 -0.67 -6.13 11.52
C ALA A 42 0.41 -5.30 12.20
N ASP A 43 1.46 -4.94 11.48
CA ASP A 43 2.53 -4.12 12.02
C ASP A 43 2.06 -2.71 12.38
N LEU A 44 1.26 -2.09 11.51
CA LEU A 44 0.71 -0.77 11.77
C LEU A 44 -0.22 -0.75 12.97
N VAL A 45 -1.07 -1.77 13.11
CA VAL A 45 -1.96 -1.90 14.27
C VAL A 45 -1.15 -2.06 15.55
N TRP A 46 -0.12 -2.91 15.51
CA TRP A 46 0.76 -3.14 16.66
C TRP A 46 1.46 -1.84 17.10
N ARG A 47 1.86 -1.01 16.15
CA ARG A 47 2.52 0.28 16.42
C ARG A 47 1.54 1.41 16.73
N ASN A 48 0.26 1.13 16.75
CA ASN A 48 -0.79 2.13 16.92
C ASN A 48 -0.72 3.25 15.87
N LYS A 49 -0.39 2.87 14.64
CA LYS A 49 -0.25 3.78 13.49
C LYS A 49 -1.12 3.34 12.31
N ASP A 50 -2.25 2.67 12.59
CA ASP A 50 -3.16 2.18 11.55
C ASP A 50 -4.00 3.34 11.00
N ARG A 51 -3.35 4.20 10.23
CA ARG A 51 -3.97 5.33 9.55
C ARG A 51 -3.47 5.45 8.13
N VAL A 52 -4.33 5.95 7.26
CA VAL A 52 -3.97 6.23 5.87
C VAL A 52 -3.84 7.74 5.71
N PHE A 53 -2.66 8.19 5.30
CA PHE A 53 -2.38 9.62 5.11
C PHE A 53 -3.27 10.23 4.03
N ASP A 54 -3.34 9.56 2.87
CA ASP A 54 -4.16 10.02 1.75
C ASP A 54 -4.75 8.78 1.04
N LYS A 55 -6.00 8.48 1.34
CA LYS A 55 -6.66 7.30 0.80
C LYS A 55 -6.83 7.33 -0.72
N ASP A 56 -6.79 8.52 -1.33
CA ASP A 56 -6.91 8.65 -2.77
C ASP A 56 -5.64 8.18 -3.49
N LYS A 57 -4.52 8.12 -2.80
CA LYS A 57 -3.26 7.61 -3.33
C LYS A 57 -3.10 6.10 -3.15
N LEU A 58 -4.01 5.47 -2.45
CA LEU A 58 -3.93 4.04 -2.14
C LEU A 58 -4.87 3.26 -3.05
N LYS A 59 -4.33 2.25 -3.73
CA LYS A 59 -5.09 1.34 -4.59
C LYS A 59 -4.99 -0.05 -4.00
N VAL A 60 -6.12 -0.68 -3.74
CA VAL A 60 -6.18 -2.03 -3.17
C VAL A 60 -6.73 -2.97 -4.22
N VAL A 61 -5.97 -4.03 -4.53
CA VAL A 61 -6.33 -5.02 -5.54
C VAL A 61 -6.26 -6.41 -4.92
N ILE A 62 -7.32 -7.18 -5.07
CA ILE A 62 -7.34 -8.58 -4.64
C ILE A 62 -7.31 -9.44 -5.89
N ASP A 63 -6.12 -9.90 -6.27
CA ASP A 63 -5.92 -10.63 -7.53
C ASP A 63 -4.87 -11.73 -7.46
N HIS A 64 -4.14 -11.89 -6.35
CA HIS A 64 -3.03 -12.84 -6.27
C HIS A 64 -3.48 -14.25 -5.88
N VAL A 65 -4.36 -14.37 -4.90
CA VAL A 65 -4.85 -15.67 -4.39
C VAL A 65 -6.36 -15.75 -4.47
N THR A 66 -6.90 -15.32 -5.59
CA THR A 66 -8.34 -15.26 -5.84
C THR A 66 -8.66 -16.05 -7.12
N PRO A 67 -9.67 -16.94 -7.11
CA PRO A 67 -10.41 -17.40 -5.92
C PRO A 67 -9.52 -18.16 -4.94
N SER A 68 -9.84 -18.05 -3.66
CA SER A 68 -9.03 -18.62 -2.59
C SER A 68 -9.08 -20.15 -2.61
N LYS A 69 -7.93 -20.79 -2.46
CA LYS A 69 -7.78 -22.25 -2.49
C LYS A 69 -7.94 -22.90 -1.12
N ASP A 70 -7.69 -22.14 -0.06
CA ASP A 70 -7.69 -22.65 1.30
C ASP A 70 -8.07 -21.55 2.30
N SER A 71 -8.16 -21.92 3.58
CA SER A 71 -8.55 -20.99 4.63
C SER A 71 -7.52 -19.88 4.86
N LYS A 72 -6.24 -20.16 4.65
CA LYS A 72 -5.17 -19.17 4.84
C LYS A 72 -5.31 -18.02 3.83
N THR A 73 -5.46 -18.34 2.55
CA THR A 73 -5.59 -17.32 1.50
C THR A 73 -6.93 -16.59 1.61
N ALA A 74 -8.00 -17.29 2.00
CA ALA A 74 -9.29 -16.65 2.25
C ALA A 74 -9.21 -15.67 3.41
N THR A 75 -8.46 -16.00 4.46
CA THR A 75 -8.25 -15.13 5.62
C THR A 75 -7.46 -13.88 5.21
N GLN A 76 -6.41 -14.04 4.41
CA GLN A 76 -5.63 -12.91 3.92
C GLN A 76 -6.49 -11.93 3.12
N ALA A 77 -7.31 -12.45 2.20
CA ALA A 77 -8.20 -11.62 1.42
C ALA A 77 -9.23 -10.90 2.30
N LYS A 78 -9.78 -11.61 3.30
CA LYS A 78 -10.74 -11.02 4.22
C LYS A 78 -10.13 -9.90 5.05
N ILE A 79 -8.92 -10.08 5.54
CA ILE A 79 -8.21 -9.03 6.31
C ILE A 79 -8.10 -7.76 5.47
N LEU A 80 -7.69 -7.89 4.22
CA LEU A 80 -7.54 -6.74 3.34
C LEU A 80 -8.87 -6.09 2.99
N ARG A 81 -9.90 -6.89 2.71
CA ARG A 81 -11.25 -6.36 2.43
C ARG A 81 -11.80 -5.58 3.61
N ASP A 82 -11.68 -6.12 4.81
CA ASP A 82 -12.19 -5.49 6.02
C ASP A 82 -11.43 -4.20 6.32
N TRP A 83 -10.12 -4.23 6.14
CA TRP A 83 -9.27 -3.04 6.33
C TRP A 83 -9.62 -1.93 5.34
N ALA A 84 -9.76 -2.27 4.05
CA ALA A 84 -10.11 -1.29 3.02
C ALA A 84 -11.48 -0.66 3.30
N ARG A 85 -12.44 -1.46 3.75
CA ARG A 85 -13.77 -0.97 4.12
C ARG A 85 -13.70 -0.04 5.34
N ARG A 86 -12.94 -0.43 6.35
CA ARG A 86 -12.79 0.35 7.58
C ARG A 86 -12.16 1.73 7.32
N HIS A 87 -11.25 1.81 6.35
CA HIS A 87 -10.58 3.05 6.00
C HIS A 87 -11.21 3.78 4.82
N ASP A 88 -12.34 3.29 4.31
CA ASP A 88 -13.06 3.90 3.19
C ASP A 88 -12.18 4.14 1.97
N ILE A 89 -11.41 3.13 1.58
CA ILE A 89 -10.52 3.23 0.42
C ILE A 89 -11.37 3.29 -0.86
N PRO A 90 -11.30 4.39 -1.64
CA PRO A 90 -12.17 4.53 -2.83
C PRO A 90 -11.75 3.61 -3.98
N ASP A 91 -10.46 3.35 -4.15
CA ASP A 91 -9.95 2.52 -5.23
C ASP A 91 -9.68 1.11 -4.74
N PHE A 92 -10.75 0.34 -4.62
CA PHE A 92 -10.72 -1.04 -4.16
C PHE A 92 -11.24 -1.95 -5.28
N PHE A 93 -10.41 -2.90 -5.69
CA PHE A 93 -10.71 -3.82 -6.79
C PHE A 93 -10.66 -5.26 -6.32
N ASP A 94 -11.77 -5.94 -6.41
CA ASP A 94 -11.92 -7.35 -5.99
C ASP A 94 -12.57 -8.12 -7.13
N VAL A 95 -12.65 -9.44 -6.97
CA VAL A 95 -13.33 -10.30 -7.94
C VAL A 95 -14.79 -9.88 -8.06
N GLY A 96 -15.25 -9.68 -9.29
CA GLY A 96 -16.61 -9.23 -9.56
C GLY A 96 -16.83 -7.72 -9.41
N HIS A 97 -15.79 -6.97 -9.07
CA HIS A 97 -15.83 -5.51 -9.00
C HIS A 97 -14.96 -4.90 -10.09
N ASN A 98 -15.49 -3.96 -10.80
CA ASN A 98 -14.78 -3.26 -11.88
C ASN A 98 -14.38 -1.86 -11.45
#